data_e1904bc2458743a438204e8ba5749946
#
_entry.id   e1904bc2458743a438204e8ba5749946
#
_cell.length_a   1.000
_cell.length_b   1.000
_cell.length_c   1.000
_cell.angle_alpha   90.00
_cell.angle_beta   90.00
_cell.angle_gamma   90.00
#
_symmetry.space_group_name_H-M   'P 1'
#
loop_
_entity.id
_entity.type
_entity.pdbx_description
1 polymer ?
#
loop_
_entity_poly.entity_id
_entity_poly.type
_entity_poly.pdbx_seq_one_letter_code
_entity_poly.pdbx_strand_id
1 'polypeptide(L)'
;STVHKFEEWGLPIMRDPETGRYQREGKWQIMIHGESYKPIIAEAARKAATEVYNRIMVTHLLMDKNKPNRVAGAVGFNVRTGDFYVFRSKAVVVSAGGASHIFKPHSVGEGMGRTWYAPWSSASAYALPIRVGAKMTQMENRIVLTRFKDGYGPVGAYFLHLKTTTENGYGKSYENTWYDSIKEMVGDYVDQQPVPTCLRNHAFLKEVQAGRGPIRMVTKEAFKDPHKETIGWENFLGMTIGQAVVWASQNIDPKYTNPELTTSEPYVMGSHATCSGAWVSGPEDLSPKEYFWGYNRMLTVDGLFGAGD
;
A
#
# COMPACT_ATOMS: atom_id res chain seq x y z
N SER A 1 17.73 12.61 3.48
CA SER A 1 16.75 11.53 3.41
C SER A 1 15.48 12.02 2.72
N THR A 2 14.61 11.11 2.30
CA THR A 2 13.31 11.45 1.68
C THR A 2 12.43 12.30 2.60
N VAL A 3 12.45 12.04 3.91
CA VAL A 3 11.70 12.82 4.90
C VAL A 3 12.12 14.29 4.91
N HIS A 4 13.43 14.58 4.88
CA HIS A 4 13.93 15.95 4.82
C HIS A 4 13.49 16.66 3.54
N LYS A 5 13.46 15.95 2.40
CA LYS A 5 12.93 16.51 1.16
C LYS A 5 11.45 16.84 1.22
N PHE A 6 10.65 15.99 1.85
CA PHE A 6 9.24 16.29 2.06
C PHE A 6 9.02 17.54 2.90
N GLU A 7 9.82 17.71 3.97
CA GLU A 7 9.77 18.90 4.80
C GLU A 7 10.22 20.17 4.03
N GLU A 8 11.29 20.08 3.23
CA GLU A 8 11.71 21.16 2.34
C GLU A 8 10.61 21.58 1.34
N TRP A 9 9.78 20.63 0.90
CA TRP A 9 8.64 20.91 0.00
C TRP A 9 7.41 21.42 0.73
N GLY A 10 7.48 21.56 2.07
CA GLY A 10 6.41 22.09 2.89
C GLY A 10 5.45 21.07 3.46
N LEU A 11 5.81 19.77 3.46
CA LEU A 11 4.99 18.76 4.13
C LEU A 11 5.09 18.96 5.66
N PRO A 12 3.97 19.13 6.36
CA PRO A 12 3.96 19.17 7.82
C PRO A 12 4.43 17.85 8.40
N ILE A 13 5.52 17.87 9.13
CA ILE A 13 6.05 16.73 9.88
C ILE A 13 6.06 17.09 11.35
N MET A 14 5.44 16.25 12.17
CA MET A 14 5.36 16.52 13.60
C MET A 14 6.75 16.38 14.24
N ARG A 15 7.08 17.35 15.07
CA ARG A 15 8.30 17.37 15.86
C ARG A 15 7.98 17.38 17.34
N ASP A 16 8.78 16.70 18.09
CA ASP A 16 8.77 16.75 19.54
C ASP A 16 9.14 18.15 20.00
N PRO A 17 8.30 18.83 20.80
CA PRO A 17 8.50 20.24 21.16
C PRO A 17 9.72 20.46 22.07
N GLU A 18 10.16 19.45 22.83
CA GLU A 18 11.28 19.57 23.75
C GLU A 18 12.61 19.30 23.06
N THR A 19 12.65 18.29 22.19
CA THR A 19 13.90 17.83 21.57
C THR A 19 14.10 18.33 20.13
N GLY A 20 13.05 18.86 19.49
CA GLY A 20 13.05 19.25 18.08
C GLY A 20 13.18 18.09 17.09
N ARG A 21 13.23 16.85 17.58
CA ARG A 21 13.32 15.65 16.73
C ARG A 21 11.98 15.30 16.10
N TYR A 22 12.01 14.57 14.99
CA TYR A 22 10.78 14.05 14.41
C TYR A 22 10.05 13.17 15.41
N GLN A 23 8.76 13.44 15.59
CA GLN A 23 7.90 12.61 16.42
C GLN A 23 7.77 11.23 15.79
N ARG A 24 7.94 10.21 16.59
CA ARG A 24 7.87 8.82 16.13
C ARG A 24 6.80 8.06 16.89
N GLU A 25 6.08 7.23 16.18
CA GLU A 25 5.28 6.20 16.80
C GLU A 25 6.03 4.87 16.69
N GLY A 26 6.48 4.37 17.84
CA GLY A 26 7.37 3.22 17.89
C GLY A 26 8.77 3.51 17.32
N LYS A 27 9.46 2.45 16.93
CA LYS A 27 10.86 2.51 16.52
C LYS A 27 11.09 3.08 15.12
N TRP A 28 10.16 2.87 14.21
CA TRP A 28 10.39 3.05 12.77
C TRP A 28 9.49 4.07 12.08
N GLN A 29 8.39 4.47 12.70
CA GLN A 29 7.39 5.31 12.07
C GLN A 29 7.62 6.79 12.41
N ILE A 30 7.59 7.63 11.38
CA ILE A 30 7.55 9.08 11.50
C ILE A 30 6.15 9.53 11.11
N MET A 31 5.54 10.34 11.96
CA MET A 31 4.19 10.85 11.70
C MET A 31 4.24 11.95 10.65
N ILE A 32 3.51 11.75 9.57
CA ILE A 32 3.30 12.73 8.50
C ILE A 32 1.80 12.91 8.25
N HIS A 33 1.42 14.09 7.79
CA HIS A 33 0.03 14.37 7.45
C HIS A 33 -0.33 13.71 6.10
N GLY A 34 -1.13 12.64 6.14
CA GLY A 34 -1.40 11.79 4.99
C GLY A 34 -2.15 12.47 3.85
N GLU A 35 -3.06 13.39 4.13
CA GLU A 35 -3.88 14.05 3.11
C GLU A 35 -3.13 15.15 2.34
N SER A 36 -2.24 15.85 3.00
CA SER A 36 -1.50 16.95 2.38
C SER A 36 -0.29 16.49 1.57
N TYR A 37 0.25 15.29 1.84
CA TYR A 37 1.51 14.89 1.23
C TYR A 37 1.42 14.72 -0.30
N LYS A 38 0.33 14.16 -0.82
CA LYS A 38 0.17 13.97 -2.27
C LYS A 38 0.11 15.28 -3.06
N PRO A 39 -0.71 16.27 -2.68
CA PRO A 39 -0.71 17.58 -3.34
C PRO A 39 0.66 18.28 -3.28
N ILE A 40 1.32 18.24 -2.13
CA ILE A 40 2.63 18.89 -1.93
C ILE A 40 3.71 18.24 -2.81
N ILE A 41 3.78 16.90 -2.83
CA ILE A 41 4.74 16.18 -3.67
C ILE A 41 4.42 16.36 -5.15
N ALA A 42 3.15 16.36 -5.54
CA ALA A 42 2.74 16.60 -6.91
C ALA A 42 3.12 18.01 -7.39
N GLU A 43 3.05 19.01 -6.52
CA GLU A 43 3.49 20.36 -6.84
C GLU A 43 5.02 20.46 -6.98
N ALA A 44 5.76 19.82 -6.08
CA ALA A 44 7.21 19.71 -6.19
C ALA A 44 7.63 19.00 -7.48
N ALA A 45 6.94 17.92 -7.84
CA ALA A 45 7.17 17.19 -9.08
C ALA A 45 6.89 18.06 -10.33
N ARG A 46 5.79 18.83 -10.33
CA ARG A 46 5.48 19.76 -11.43
C ARG A 46 6.53 20.85 -11.61
N LYS A 47 7.06 21.38 -10.52
CA LYS A 47 8.14 22.38 -10.57
C LYS A 47 9.46 21.83 -11.11
N ALA A 48 9.73 20.54 -10.84
CA ALA A 48 10.94 19.88 -11.29
C ALA A 48 10.85 19.32 -12.72
N ALA A 49 9.65 19.03 -13.20
CA ALA A 49 9.42 18.46 -14.53
C ALA A 49 9.54 19.53 -15.63
N THR A 50 10.19 19.19 -16.73
CA THR A 50 10.22 20.03 -17.93
C THR A 50 8.82 20.10 -18.57
N GLU A 51 8.14 18.95 -18.66
CA GLU A 51 6.80 18.83 -19.23
C GLU A 51 5.98 17.79 -18.44
N VAL A 52 4.67 18.01 -18.36
CA VAL A 52 3.71 17.10 -17.73
C VAL A 52 2.56 16.83 -18.67
N TYR A 53 2.43 15.60 -19.10
CA TYR A 53 1.37 15.12 -19.97
C TYR A 53 0.28 14.40 -19.16
N ASN A 54 -0.83 15.08 -18.94
CA ASN A 54 -1.96 14.50 -18.21
C ASN A 54 -2.84 13.64 -19.12
N ARG A 55 -3.47 12.61 -18.55
CA ARG A 55 -4.46 11.78 -19.24
C ARG A 55 -3.91 10.97 -20.41
N ILE A 56 -2.63 10.69 -20.39
CA ILE A 56 -2.03 9.78 -21.35
C ILE A 56 -2.01 8.37 -20.76
N MET A 57 -2.75 7.46 -21.42
CA MET A 57 -2.68 6.03 -21.15
C MET A 57 -1.47 5.46 -21.88
N VAL A 58 -0.39 5.21 -21.15
CA VAL A 58 0.79 4.52 -21.68
C VAL A 58 0.48 3.05 -21.87
N THR A 59 0.60 2.54 -23.10
CA THR A 59 0.23 1.18 -23.46
C THR A 59 1.43 0.27 -23.73
N HIS A 60 2.53 0.81 -24.20
CA HIS A 60 3.74 0.04 -24.53
C HIS A 60 5.00 0.85 -24.23
N LEU A 61 6.03 0.12 -23.84
CA LEU A 61 7.41 0.62 -23.90
C LEU A 61 7.98 0.32 -25.30
N LEU A 62 8.84 1.20 -25.77
CA LEU A 62 9.54 1.07 -27.04
C LEU A 62 10.94 0.55 -26.78
N MET A 63 11.38 -0.42 -27.57
CA MET A 63 12.74 -0.94 -27.53
C MET A 63 13.61 -0.30 -28.62
N ASP A 64 14.88 -0.16 -28.33
CA ASP A 64 15.85 0.36 -29.29
C ASP A 64 16.11 -0.68 -30.40
N LYS A 65 15.92 -0.25 -31.65
CA LYS A 65 16.12 -1.15 -32.81
C LYS A 65 17.56 -1.62 -32.95
N ASN A 66 18.52 -0.80 -32.54
CA ASN A 66 19.96 -1.05 -32.75
C ASN A 66 20.66 -1.58 -31.50
N LYS A 67 19.99 -1.52 -30.35
CA LYS A 67 20.51 -2.01 -29.07
C LYS A 67 19.50 -2.97 -28.45
N PRO A 68 19.63 -4.27 -28.70
CA PRO A 68 18.78 -5.27 -28.05
C PRO A 68 18.80 -5.10 -26.53
N ASN A 69 17.70 -5.34 -25.90
CA ASN A 69 17.53 -5.22 -24.45
C ASN A 69 17.66 -3.76 -23.89
N ARG A 70 17.41 -2.73 -24.74
CA ARG A 70 17.40 -1.36 -24.28
C ARG A 70 16.08 -0.67 -24.56
N VAL A 71 15.53 0.05 -23.56
CA VAL A 71 14.35 0.90 -23.76
C VAL A 71 14.72 2.16 -24.52
N ALA A 72 13.82 2.62 -25.40
CA ALA A 72 13.98 3.83 -26.20
C ALA A 72 12.85 4.85 -26.00
N GLY A 73 11.87 4.53 -25.17
CA GLY A 73 10.73 5.39 -24.89
C GLY A 73 9.43 4.63 -24.59
N ALA A 74 8.32 5.32 -24.84
CA ALA A 74 7.00 4.77 -24.62
C ALA A 74 5.98 5.31 -25.64
N VAL A 75 4.87 4.63 -25.80
CA VAL A 75 3.71 5.11 -26.56
C VAL A 75 2.44 5.04 -25.74
N GLY A 76 1.51 5.91 -26.05
CA GLY A 76 0.23 5.96 -25.41
C GLY A 76 -0.76 6.84 -26.18
N PHE A 77 -1.93 7.01 -25.63
CA PHE A 77 -2.96 7.88 -26.20
C PHE A 77 -3.64 8.69 -25.12
N ASN A 78 -4.13 9.85 -25.48
CA ASN A 78 -4.95 10.67 -24.61
C ASN A 78 -6.35 10.05 -24.50
N VAL A 79 -6.76 9.72 -23.26
CA VAL A 79 -8.05 9.04 -23.01
C VAL A 79 -9.28 9.89 -23.27
N ARG A 80 -9.14 11.20 -23.53
CA ARG A 80 -10.23 12.09 -23.86
C ARG A 80 -10.32 12.44 -25.33
N THR A 81 -9.16 12.69 -25.96
CA THR A 81 -9.11 13.12 -27.36
C THR A 81 -8.80 11.99 -28.32
N GLY A 82 -8.23 10.88 -27.85
CA GLY A 82 -7.78 9.78 -28.68
C GLY A 82 -6.44 10.02 -29.37
N ASP A 83 -5.83 11.20 -29.20
CA ASP A 83 -4.56 11.53 -29.82
C ASP A 83 -3.47 10.55 -29.40
N PHE A 84 -2.68 10.09 -30.37
CA PHE A 84 -1.59 9.16 -30.15
C PHE A 84 -0.28 9.89 -29.88
N TYR A 85 0.47 9.41 -28.88
CA TYR A 85 1.73 9.99 -28.43
C TYR A 85 2.88 9.01 -28.53
N VAL A 86 4.03 9.47 -29.00
CA VAL A 86 5.29 8.74 -29.02
C VAL A 86 6.32 9.54 -28.24
N PHE A 87 6.75 9.01 -27.12
CA PHE A 87 7.80 9.60 -26.29
C PHE A 87 9.12 8.90 -26.56
N ARG A 88 10.13 9.64 -27.02
CA ARG A 88 11.49 9.14 -27.18
C ARG A 88 12.32 9.56 -25.98
N SER A 89 12.99 8.60 -25.36
CA SER A 89 13.77 8.89 -24.16
C SER A 89 15.00 7.98 -24.06
N LYS A 90 16.02 8.45 -23.35
CA LYS A 90 17.23 7.67 -23.03
C LYS A 90 16.98 6.70 -21.87
N ALA A 91 16.02 7.01 -21.02
CA ALA A 91 15.60 6.21 -19.88
C ALA A 91 14.10 6.37 -19.63
N VAL A 92 13.50 5.35 -19.07
CA VAL A 92 12.09 5.35 -18.62
C VAL A 92 12.05 4.89 -17.16
N VAL A 93 11.29 5.59 -16.33
CA VAL A 93 10.99 5.18 -14.97
C VAL A 93 9.52 4.72 -14.92
N VAL A 94 9.28 3.48 -14.55
CA VAL A 94 7.95 2.95 -14.32
C VAL A 94 7.59 3.11 -12.86
N SER A 95 6.55 3.88 -12.58
CA SER A 95 6.01 4.15 -11.23
C SER A 95 4.48 4.15 -11.22
N ALA A 96 3.89 3.20 -11.95
CA ALA A 96 2.44 3.14 -12.21
C ALA A 96 1.63 2.42 -11.11
N GLY A 97 2.24 2.19 -9.96
CA GLY A 97 1.58 1.58 -8.80
C GLY A 97 1.40 0.08 -8.89
N GLY A 98 0.71 -0.49 -7.90
CA GLY A 98 0.50 -1.93 -7.79
C GLY A 98 -0.63 -2.47 -8.65
N ALA A 99 -1.15 -3.63 -8.25
CA ALA A 99 -2.17 -4.38 -8.98
C ALA A 99 -3.30 -4.80 -8.04
N SER A 100 -4.28 -3.94 -7.87
CA SER A 100 -5.45 -4.23 -7.03
C SER A 100 -6.71 -4.58 -7.82
N HIS A 101 -6.75 -4.27 -9.10
CA HIS A 101 -7.93 -4.44 -9.95
C HIS A 101 -7.76 -5.49 -11.06
N ILE A 102 -6.86 -6.46 -10.88
CA ILE A 102 -6.68 -7.57 -11.83
C ILE A 102 -7.46 -8.82 -11.41
N PHE A 103 -7.88 -8.92 -10.16
CA PHE A 103 -8.64 -10.05 -9.65
C PHE A 103 -10.12 -9.69 -9.53
N LYS A 104 -10.97 -10.62 -9.94
CA LYS A 104 -12.42 -10.49 -9.69
C LYS A 104 -12.71 -10.82 -8.23
N PRO A 105 -13.53 -10.01 -7.54
CA PRO A 105 -14.07 -10.42 -6.25
C PRO A 105 -14.95 -11.66 -6.41
N HIS A 106 -14.85 -12.63 -5.52
CA HIS A 106 -15.72 -13.80 -5.50
C HIS A 106 -16.95 -13.58 -4.61
N SER A 107 -16.87 -12.63 -3.68
CA SER A 107 -17.94 -12.35 -2.74
C SER A 107 -19.01 -11.46 -3.36
N VAL A 108 -20.26 -11.87 -3.26
CA VAL A 108 -21.41 -11.05 -3.69
C VAL A 108 -21.48 -9.78 -2.84
N GLY A 109 -21.68 -8.64 -3.48
CA GLY A 109 -21.70 -7.33 -2.83
C GLY A 109 -20.34 -6.70 -2.58
N GLU A 110 -19.27 -7.39 -2.86
CA GLU A 110 -17.91 -6.87 -2.84
C GLU A 110 -17.48 -6.42 -4.23
N GLY A 111 -18.15 -5.43 -4.75
CA GLY A 111 -17.84 -4.87 -6.05
C GLY A 111 -16.59 -3.98 -6.04
N MET A 112 -16.23 -3.50 -7.20
CA MET A 112 -15.06 -2.61 -7.41
C MET A 112 -15.07 -1.36 -6.54
N GLY A 113 -16.22 -0.88 -6.11
CA GLY A 113 -16.35 0.28 -5.20
C GLY A 113 -15.83 0.04 -3.77
N ARG A 114 -15.49 -1.20 -3.42
CA ARG A 114 -14.94 -1.57 -2.11
C ARG A 114 -13.46 -1.96 -2.15
N THR A 115 -12.81 -1.81 -3.26
CA THR A 115 -11.36 -2.04 -3.35
C THR A 115 -10.60 -0.96 -2.59
N TRP A 116 -9.59 -1.39 -1.88
CA TRP A 116 -8.81 -0.52 -1.02
C TRP A 116 -7.95 0.50 -1.77
N TYR A 117 -7.47 0.13 -2.95
CA TYR A 117 -6.65 0.99 -3.79
C TYR A 117 -7.45 1.64 -4.91
N ALA A 118 -6.85 2.68 -5.50
CA ALA A 118 -7.44 3.34 -6.64
C ALA A 118 -7.72 2.35 -7.78
N PRO A 119 -8.87 2.49 -8.47
CA PRO A 119 -9.23 1.62 -9.60
C PRO A 119 -8.19 1.58 -10.72
N TRP A 120 -7.38 2.61 -10.80
CA TRP A 120 -6.30 2.76 -11.78
C TRP A 120 -5.06 1.92 -11.48
N SER A 121 -4.95 1.33 -10.30
CA SER A 121 -3.91 0.36 -9.93
C SER A 121 -4.20 -0.98 -10.60
N SER A 122 -4.11 -1.01 -11.92
CA SER A 122 -4.52 -2.10 -12.82
C SER A 122 -3.34 -2.90 -13.39
N ALA A 123 -2.25 -2.97 -12.65
CA ALA A 123 -1.05 -3.74 -13.01
C ALA A 123 -0.23 -3.19 -14.20
N SER A 124 -0.37 -1.93 -14.58
CA SER A 124 0.47 -1.37 -15.66
C SER A 124 1.95 -1.40 -15.32
N ALA A 125 2.32 -1.25 -14.03
CA ALA A 125 3.71 -1.37 -13.57
C ALA A 125 4.28 -2.79 -13.71
N TYR A 126 3.44 -3.79 -13.86
CA TYR A 126 3.83 -5.18 -14.14
C TYR A 126 3.82 -5.46 -15.65
N ALA A 127 2.73 -5.11 -16.30
CA ALA A 127 2.51 -5.43 -17.70
C ALA A 127 3.55 -4.77 -18.64
N LEU A 128 3.88 -3.51 -18.38
CA LEU A 128 4.84 -2.79 -19.22
C LEU A 128 6.24 -3.41 -19.18
N PRO A 129 6.86 -3.69 -18.03
CA PRO A 129 8.15 -4.38 -17.96
C PRO A 129 8.11 -5.82 -18.51
N ILE A 130 7.07 -6.60 -18.20
CA ILE A 130 6.94 -7.98 -18.69
C ILE A 130 6.96 -8.01 -20.22
N ARG A 131 6.25 -7.12 -20.87
CA ARG A 131 6.14 -7.07 -22.35
C ARG A 131 7.46 -6.77 -23.05
N VAL A 132 8.40 -6.16 -22.38
CA VAL A 132 9.76 -5.88 -22.91
C VAL A 132 10.80 -6.88 -22.38
N GLY A 133 10.38 -7.95 -21.72
CA GLY A 133 11.25 -9.02 -21.26
C GLY A 133 11.99 -8.75 -19.95
N ALA A 134 11.59 -7.74 -19.18
CA ALA A 134 12.16 -7.53 -17.86
C ALA A 134 11.79 -8.68 -16.91
N LYS A 135 12.76 -9.09 -16.09
CA LYS A 135 12.53 -10.10 -15.05
C LYS A 135 11.68 -9.52 -13.93
N MET A 136 10.80 -10.36 -13.40
CA MET A 136 9.95 -10.03 -12.27
C MET A 136 10.36 -10.85 -11.06
N THR A 137 9.99 -10.40 -9.85
CA THR A 137 10.27 -11.10 -8.60
C THR A 137 9.00 -11.26 -7.78
N GLN A 138 8.92 -12.37 -7.05
CA GLN A 138 7.87 -12.67 -6.07
C GLN A 138 6.43 -12.53 -6.61
N MET A 139 6.23 -12.87 -7.88
CA MET A 139 4.92 -12.76 -8.55
C MET A 139 3.86 -13.72 -8.00
N GLU A 140 4.28 -14.73 -7.26
CA GLU A 140 3.41 -15.65 -6.51
C GLU A 140 2.82 -15.00 -5.25
N ASN A 141 3.42 -13.94 -4.74
CA ASN A 141 2.99 -13.28 -3.53
C ASN A 141 1.75 -12.40 -3.78
N ARG A 142 0.69 -12.73 -3.10
CA ARG A 142 -0.56 -11.97 -3.06
C ARG A 142 -0.96 -11.74 -1.62
N ILE A 143 -1.51 -10.60 -1.33
CA ILE A 143 -2.04 -10.30 -0.01
C ILE A 143 -3.55 -10.24 -0.02
N VAL A 144 -4.15 -10.81 1.02
CA VAL A 144 -5.55 -10.61 1.37
C VAL A 144 -5.58 -9.57 2.48
N LEU A 145 -6.13 -8.41 2.18
CA LEU A 145 -6.17 -7.30 3.12
C LEU A 145 -7.28 -7.48 4.14
N THR A 146 -6.97 -7.23 5.40
CA THR A 146 -8.01 -6.97 6.39
C THR A 146 -8.52 -5.56 6.20
N ARG A 147 -9.82 -5.41 6.06
CA ARG A 147 -10.51 -4.13 5.89
C ARG A 147 -11.82 -4.09 6.67
N PHE A 148 -12.36 -2.92 6.85
CA PHE A 148 -13.72 -2.80 7.36
C PHE A 148 -14.71 -3.34 6.32
N LYS A 149 -15.65 -4.17 6.75
CA LYS A 149 -16.66 -4.75 5.87
C LYS A 149 -17.52 -3.69 5.20
N ASP A 150 -17.92 -2.70 5.97
CA ASP A 150 -18.78 -1.61 5.52
C ASP A 150 -18.01 -0.34 5.22
N GLY A 151 -16.86 -0.49 4.60
CA GLY A 151 -16.01 0.63 4.27
C GLY A 151 -14.83 0.24 3.43
N TYR A 152 -13.91 1.17 3.28
CA TYR A 152 -12.60 0.92 2.72
C TYR A 152 -11.57 1.68 3.54
N GLY A 153 -10.35 1.25 3.52
CA GLY A 153 -9.30 1.98 4.19
C GLY A 153 -8.36 1.09 5.01
N PRO A 154 -7.21 1.66 5.38
CA PRO A 154 -6.14 0.93 6.03
C PRO A 154 -6.47 0.63 7.49
N VAL A 155 -7.03 -0.52 7.79
CA VAL A 155 -7.28 -0.93 9.19
C VAL A 155 -6.01 -1.06 10.03
N GLY A 156 -4.86 -1.30 9.38
CA GLY A 156 -3.57 -1.41 10.07
C GLY A 156 -3.22 -0.19 10.91
N ALA A 157 -3.52 1.01 10.43
CA ALA A 157 -3.30 2.25 11.17
C ALA A 157 -4.11 2.28 12.48
N TYR A 158 -5.36 1.83 12.45
CA TYR A 158 -6.21 1.80 13.64
C TYR A 158 -5.71 0.82 14.70
N PHE A 159 -5.19 -0.34 14.28
CA PHE A 159 -4.53 -1.26 15.21
C PHE A 159 -3.31 -0.63 15.88
N LEU A 160 -2.52 0.14 15.15
CA LEU A 160 -1.32 0.78 15.68
C LEU A 160 -1.67 1.96 16.60
N HIS A 161 -2.48 2.89 16.14
CA HIS A 161 -2.75 4.14 16.87
C HIS A 161 -3.69 3.94 18.05
N LEU A 162 -4.74 3.15 17.89
CA LEU A 162 -5.71 2.90 18.95
C LEU A 162 -5.33 1.71 19.82
N LYS A 163 -4.31 0.93 19.43
CA LYS A 163 -3.93 -0.33 20.10
C LYS A 163 -5.14 -1.22 20.34
N THR A 164 -5.99 -1.30 19.32
CA THR A 164 -7.20 -2.14 19.36
C THR A 164 -6.83 -3.60 19.19
N THR A 165 -7.66 -4.47 19.76
CA THR A 165 -7.65 -5.92 19.55
C THR A 165 -8.81 -6.33 18.65
N THR A 166 -8.93 -7.63 18.42
CA THR A 166 -10.04 -8.20 17.67
C THR A 166 -10.86 -9.16 18.54
N GLU A 167 -12.15 -9.26 18.24
CA GLU A 167 -13.06 -10.24 18.82
C GLU A 167 -13.76 -11.05 17.74
N ASN A 168 -14.10 -12.30 18.03
CA ASN A 168 -14.89 -13.16 17.17
C ASN A 168 -16.41 -12.92 17.36
N GLY A 169 -17.24 -13.69 16.66
CA GLY A 169 -18.69 -13.61 16.72
C GLY A 169 -19.29 -13.87 18.10
N TYR A 170 -18.52 -14.48 19.00
CA TYR A 170 -18.92 -14.72 20.40
C TYR A 170 -18.41 -13.64 21.36
N GLY A 171 -17.83 -12.55 20.84
CA GLY A 171 -17.25 -11.48 21.66
C GLY A 171 -15.96 -11.87 22.40
N LYS A 172 -15.26 -12.89 21.92
CA LYS A 172 -14.01 -13.39 22.56
C LYS A 172 -12.81 -13.02 21.71
N SER A 173 -11.75 -12.56 22.37
CA SER A 173 -10.43 -12.45 21.75
C SER A 173 -9.93 -13.84 21.32
N TYR A 174 -9.34 -13.90 20.14
CA TYR A 174 -8.80 -15.14 19.56
C TYR A 174 -7.31 -15.01 19.20
N GLU A 175 -6.68 -13.90 19.48
CA GLU A 175 -5.32 -13.60 19.04
C GLU A 175 -4.32 -14.68 19.47
N ASN A 176 -4.49 -15.24 20.66
CA ASN A 176 -3.64 -16.32 21.17
C ASN A 176 -4.12 -17.73 20.74
N THR A 177 -5.33 -17.87 20.22
CA THR A 177 -5.89 -19.20 19.89
C THR A 177 -5.08 -19.92 18.82
N TRP A 178 -4.46 -19.17 17.93
CA TRP A 178 -3.69 -19.71 16.79
C TRP A 178 -2.19 -19.59 16.96
N TYR A 179 -1.71 -19.07 18.10
CA TYR A 179 -0.30 -18.80 18.33
C TYR A 179 0.58 -20.02 18.11
N ASP A 180 0.27 -21.15 18.78
CA ASP A 180 1.09 -22.36 18.70
C ASP A 180 1.17 -22.90 17.28
N SER A 181 0.03 -22.95 16.56
CA SER A 181 0.00 -23.44 15.18
C SER A 181 0.73 -22.50 14.21
N ILE A 182 0.71 -21.19 14.46
CA ILE A 182 1.47 -20.24 13.66
C ILE A 182 2.96 -20.35 13.99
N LYS A 183 3.32 -20.51 15.26
CA LYS A 183 4.70 -20.68 15.69
C LYS A 183 5.34 -21.94 15.10
N GLU A 184 4.58 -23.01 15.00
CA GLU A 184 5.02 -24.24 14.33
C GLU A 184 5.37 -23.98 12.85
N MET A 185 4.61 -23.12 12.17
CA MET A 185 4.84 -22.79 10.75
C MET A 185 6.01 -21.82 10.51
N VAL A 186 6.16 -20.81 11.37
CA VAL A 186 7.04 -19.66 11.07
C VAL A 186 8.10 -19.41 12.16
N GLY A 187 8.17 -20.26 13.19
CA GLY A 187 9.13 -20.11 14.28
C GLY A 187 8.96 -18.80 15.03
N ASP A 188 10.06 -18.24 15.49
CA ASP A 188 10.08 -17.01 16.30
C ASP A 188 9.63 -15.74 15.55
N TYR A 189 9.33 -15.84 14.26
CA TYR A 189 8.76 -14.71 13.50
C TYR A 189 7.38 -14.29 14.04
N VAL A 190 6.64 -15.20 14.68
CA VAL A 190 5.37 -14.91 15.36
C VAL A 190 5.52 -13.93 16.52
N ASP A 191 6.70 -13.89 17.14
CA ASP A 191 6.98 -13.07 18.33
C ASP A 191 7.37 -11.63 18.01
N GLN A 192 7.42 -11.26 16.72
CA GLN A 192 7.70 -9.90 16.30
C GLN A 192 6.64 -8.92 16.81
N GLN A 193 7.09 -7.74 17.26
CA GLN A 193 6.19 -6.68 17.72
C GLN A 193 6.40 -5.40 16.90
N PRO A 194 5.33 -4.82 16.33
CA PRO A 194 3.94 -5.34 16.33
C PRO A 194 3.83 -6.65 15.55
N VAL A 195 2.83 -7.45 15.86
CA VAL A 195 2.59 -8.73 15.17
C VAL A 195 2.50 -8.50 13.67
N PRO A 196 3.27 -9.25 12.85
CA PRO A 196 3.24 -9.11 11.40
C PRO A 196 1.83 -9.24 10.83
N THR A 197 1.47 -8.33 9.91
CA THR A 197 0.12 -8.25 9.34
C THR A 197 -0.31 -9.56 8.69
N CYS A 198 0.60 -10.28 8.04
CA CYS A 198 0.30 -11.59 7.43
C CYS A 198 -0.13 -12.62 8.46
N LEU A 199 0.49 -12.66 9.63
CA LEU A 199 0.16 -13.60 10.70
C LEU A 199 -1.17 -13.24 11.37
N ARG A 200 -1.41 -11.96 11.61
CA ARG A 200 -2.70 -11.49 12.13
C ARG A 200 -3.84 -11.82 11.15
N ASN A 201 -3.65 -11.59 9.86
CA ASN A 201 -4.64 -11.93 8.84
C ASN A 201 -4.84 -13.44 8.73
N HIS A 202 -3.79 -14.24 8.90
CA HIS A 202 -3.91 -15.70 8.93
C HIS A 202 -4.74 -16.18 10.11
N ALA A 203 -4.48 -15.68 11.33
CA ALA A 203 -5.29 -16.00 12.50
C ALA A 203 -6.76 -15.62 12.31
N PHE A 204 -7.02 -14.45 11.76
CA PHE A 204 -8.36 -14.00 11.39
C PHE A 204 -9.04 -15.00 10.44
N LEU A 205 -8.38 -15.36 9.35
CA LEU A 205 -8.94 -16.28 8.36
C LEU A 205 -9.26 -17.65 8.99
N LYS A 206 -8.36 -18.17 9.82
CA LYS A 206 -8.58 -19.42 10.58
C LYS A 206 -9.80 -19.33 11.47
N GLU A 207 -10.01 -18.22 12.14
CA GLU A 207 -11.15 -18.00 13.01
C GLU A 207 -12.47 -18.00 12.22
N VAL A 208 -12.50 -17.36 11.06
CA VAL A 208 -13.65 -17.37 10.16
C VAL A 208 -13.91 -18.77 9.61
N GLN A 209 -12.87 -19.50 9.17
CA GLN A 209 -12.97 -20.87 8.68
C GLN A 209 -13.49 -21.85 9.74
N ALA A 210 -13.19 -21.58 11.01
CA ALA A 210 -13.70 -22.35 12.13
C ALA A 210 -15.17 -22.00 12.50
N GLY A 211 -15.85 -21.17 11.71
CA GLY A 211 -17.26 -20.80 11.91
C GLY A 211 -17.51 -19.83 13.07
N ARG A 212 -16.48 -19.15 13.54
CA ARG A 212 -16.57 -18.20 14.66
C ARG A 212 -16.57 -16.73 14.23
N GLY A 213 -16.83 -16.46 12.95
CA GLY A 213 -17.15 -15.11 12.49
C GLY A 213 -18.50 -14.59 13.01
N PRO A 214 -18.82 -13.30 12.82
CA PRO A 214 -17.97 -12.26 12.22
C PRO A 214 -16.83 -11.82 13.16
N ILE A 215 -15.78 -11.27 12.57
CA ILE A 215 -14.66 -10.67 13.32
C ILE A 215 -14.89 -9.19 13.43
N ARG A 216 -14.63 -8.60 14.59
CA ARG A 216 -14.79 -7.17 14.83
C ARG A 216 -13.53 -6.56 15.43
N MET A 217 -13.27 -5.30 15.11
CA MET A 217 -12.26 -4.50 15.80
C MET A 217 -12.84 -3.95 17.10
N VAL A 218 -12.16 -4.13 18.22
CA VAL A 218 -12.64 -3.70 19.55
C VAL A 218 -12.37 -2.22 19.75
N THR A 219 -13.14 -1.36 19.10
CA THR A 219 -12.99 0.10 19.16
C THR A 219 -13.64 0.70 20.42
N LYS A 220 -14.75 0.13 20.89
CA LYS A 220 -15.44 0.61 22.09
C LYS A 220 -14.53 0.74 23.31
N GLU A 221 -13.66 -0.24 23.51
CA GLU A 221 -12.74 -0.23 24.65
C GLU A 221 -11.65 0.85 24.47
N ALA A 222 -11.17 1.02 23.25
CA ALA A 222 -10.19 2.05 22.95
C ALA A 222 -10.77 3.47 23.18
N PHE A 223 -12.02 3.69 22.83
CA PHE A 223 -12.67 5.00 22.95
C PHE A 223 -13.24 5.31 24.36
N LYS A 224 -13.07 4.42 25.31
CA LYS A 224 -13.31 4.77 26.74
C LYS A 224 -12.26 5.74 27.27
N ASP A 225 -11.08 5.74 26.70
CA ASP A 225 -10.03 6.71 26.99
C ASP A 225 -10.24 7.96 26.13
N PRO A 226 -10.54 9.14 26.71
CA PRO A 226 -10.82 10.37 25.94
C PRO A 226 -9.64 10.81 25.06
N HIS A 227 -8.41 10.53 25.49
CA HIS A 227 -7.22 10.83 24.69
C HIS A 227 -7.14 9.96 23.44
N LYS A 228 -7.40 8.67 23.58
CA LYS A 228 -7.47 7.75 22.42
C LYS A 228 -8.67 8.05 21.51
N GLU A 229 -9.79 8.51 22.07
CA GLU A 229 -10.93 8.94 21.28
C GLU A 229 -10.55 10.14 20.40
N THR A 230 -9.89 11.14 20.95
CA THR A 230 -9.42 12.32 20.21
C THR A 230 -8.43 11.91 19.11
N ILE A 231 -7.40 11.15 19.45
CA ILE A 231 -6.43 10.64 18.48
C ILE A 231 -7.11 9.78 17.40
N GLY A 232 -8.09 8.95 17.79
CA GLY A 232 -8.86 8.13 16.86
C GLY A 232 -9.60 8.97 15.82
N TRP A 233 -10.30 10.00 16.26
CA TRP A 233 -11.01 10.90 15.34
C TRP A 233 -10.07 11.73 14.48
N GLU A 234 -8.97 12.23 15.03
CA GLU A 234 -7.94 12.93 14.24
C GLU A 234 -7.35 12.02 13.15
N ASN A 235 -7.08 10.76 13.48
CA ASN A 235 -6.60 9.78 12.50
C ASN A 235 -7.66 9.42 11.47
N PHE A 236 -8.94 9.27 11.86
CA PHE A 236 -10.03 9.05 10.90
C PHE A 236 -10.17 10.23 9.94
N LEU A 237 -10.08 11.46 10.43
CA LEU A 237 -10.19 12.65 9.60
C LEU A 237 -8.92 12.89 8.77
N GLY A 238 -7.74 12.67 9.35
CA GLY A 238 -6.46 12.94 8.67
C GLY A 238 -6.01 11.85 7.70
N MET A 239 -6.34 10.58 7.97
CA MET A 239 -5.87 9.46 7.15
C MET A 239 -6.93 8.86 6.24
N THR A 240 -8.18 8.85 6.69
CA THR A 240 -9.27 8.17 5.96
C THR A 240 -10.62 8.82 6.24
N ILE A 241 -10.76 10.09 5.91
CA ILE A 241 -12.04 10.79 6.01
C ILE A 241 -13.17 10.01 5.29
N GLY A 242 -12.84 9.34 4.20
CA GLY A 242 -13.78 8.47 3.49
C GLY A 242 -14.35 7.35 4.36
N GLN A 243 -13.57 6.78 5.27
CA GLN A 243 -14.07 5.76 6.21
C GLN A 243 -15.02 6.36 7.24
N ALA A 244 -14.73 7.53 7.78
CA ALA A 244 -15.61 8.22 8.70
C ALA A 244 -16.95 8.59 8.03
N VAL A 245 -16.92 9.05 6.78
CA VAL A 245 -18.14 9.35 6.01
C VAL A 245 -18.96 8.09 5.74
N VAL A 246 -18.34 6.97 5.38
CA VAL A 246 -19.04 5.69 5.17
C VAL A 246 -19.71 5.23 6.46
N TRP A 247 -19.00 5.25 7.58
CA TRP A 247 -19.59 4.88 8.87
C TRP A 247 -20.74 5.79 9.26
N ALA A 248 -20.59 7.11 9.11
CA ALA A 248 -21.66 8.07 9.39
C ALA A 248 -22.91 7.79 8.53
N SER A 249 -22.74 7.46 7.25
CA SER A 249 -23.85 7.12 6.33
C SER A 249 -24.58 5.84 6.71
N GLN A 250 -23.94 4.96 7.48
CA GLN A 250 -24.48 3.68 7.92
C GLN A 250 -24.86 3.66 9.40
N ASN A 251 -24.83 4.79 10.06
CA ASN A 251 -25.08 4.90 11.51
C ASN A 251 -24.10 4.07 12.35
N ILE A 252 -22.88 3.88 11.90
CA ILE A 252 -21.83 3.19 12.65
C ILE A 252 -20.99 4.24 13.37
N ASP A 253 -21.04 4.24 14.69
CA ASP A 253 -20.14 5.00 15.53
C ASP A 253 -19.20 4.02 16.24
N PRO A 254 -17.89 4.07 15.97
CA PRO A 254 -16.91 3.15 16.54
C PRO A 254 -16.77 3.26 18.05
N LYS A 255 -17.28 4.34 18.66
CA LYS A 255 -17.39 4.49 20.12
C LYS A 255 -18.42 3.53 20.73
N TYR A 256 -19.49 3.25 20.01
CA TYR A 256 -20.61 2.45 20.50
C TYR A 256 -20.74 1.10 19.79
N THR A 257 -20.12 0.94 18.64
CA THR A 257 -20.23 -0.26 17.81
C THR A 257 -18.85 -0.73 17.38
N ASN A 258 -18.47 -1.95 17.72
CA ASN A 258 -17.27 -2.57 17.20
C ASN A 258 -17.47 -2.90 15.70
N PRO A 259 -16.76 -2.22 14.77
CA PRO A 259 -16.99 -2.42 13.36
C PRO A 259 -16.49 -3.79 12.89
N GLU A 260 -17.26 -4.41 11.99
CA GLU A 260 -16.92 -5.70 11.41
C GLU A 260 -15.75 -5.57 10.42
N LEU A 261 -14.86 -6.55 10.47
CA LEU A 261 -13.74 -6.71 9.59
C LEU A 261 -13.95 -7.85 8.61
N THR A 262 -13.29 -7.75 7.46
CA THR A 262 -13.22 -8.83 6.48
C THR A 262 -11.80 -8.98 5.95
N THR A 263 -11.38 -10.22 5.67
CA THR A 263 -10.12 -10.54 5.00
C THR A 263 -10.36 -11.17 3.65
N SER A 264 -11.59 -11.17 3.18
CA SER A 264 -11.89 -11.68 1.86
C SER A 264 -11.36 -10.73 0.77
N GLU A 265 -11.47 -11.17 -0.43
CA GLU A 265 -11.09 -10.44 -1.64
C GLU A 265 -11.46 -8.95 -1.65
N PRO A 266 -10.85 -8.16 -2.52
CA PRO A 266 -9.94 -8.59 -3.58
C PRO A 266 -8.50 -8.81 -3.11
N TYR A 267 -7.80 -9.69 -3.80
CA TYR A 267 -6.35 -9.81 -3.65
C TYR A 267 -5.64 -8.62 -4.28
N VAL A 268 -4.48 -8.29 -3.77
CA VAL A 268 -3.60 -7.27 -4.33
C VAL A 268 -2.20 -7.82 -4.55
N MET A 269 -1.52 -7.29 -5.55
CA MET A 269 -0.11 -7.55 -5.83
C MET A 269 0.66 -6.23 -5.81
N GLY A 270 1.94 -6.33 -5.55
CA GLY A 270 2.79 -5.16 -5.38
C GLY A 270 2.49 -4.45 -4.08
N SER A 271 2.78 -3.18 -4.03
CA SER A 271 2.60 -2.39 -2.83
C SER A 271 3.52 -2.83 -1.68
N HIS A 272 3.55 -2.04 -0.64
CA HIS A 272 4.26 -2.31 0.60
C HIS A 272 3.91 -3.67 1.26
N ALA A 273 2.91 -4.35 0.76
CA ALA A 273 2.38 -5.56 1.39
C ALA A 273 2.95 -6.86 0.82
N THR A 274 3.33 -6.90 -0.45
CA THR A 274 3.71 -8.15 -1.13
C THR A 274 5.15 -8.20 -1.61
N CYS A 275 5.81 -7.06 -1.75
CA CYS A 275 7.16 -6.95 -2.32
C CYS A 275 7.31 -7.54 -3.73
N SER A 276 6.21 -7.91 -4.40
CA SER A 276 6.21 -8.41 -5.77
C SER A 276 6.36 -7.26 -6.77
N GLY A 277 6.98 -7.51 -7.91
CA GLY A 277 7.14 -6.50 -8.94
C GLY A 277 8.32 -6.75 -9.87
N ALA A 278 8.78 -5.70 -10.52
CA ALA A 278 9.95 -5.76 -11.37
C ALA A 278 11.22 -5.98 -10.54
N TRP A 279 12.08 -6.89 -11.00
CA TRP A 279 13.36 -7.12 -10.35
C TRP A 279 14.33 -5.99 -10.71
N VAL A 280 14.71 -5.21 -9.72
CA VAL A 280 15.61 -4.06 -9.88
C VAL A 280 16.99 -4.34 -9.31
N SER A 281 17.99 -3.72 -9.94
CA SER A 281 19.36 -3.69 -9.41
C SER A 281 19.42 -2.99 -8.06
N GLY A 282 20.16 -3.54 -7.14
CA GLY A 282 20.43 -2.94 -5.85
C GLY A 282 21.45 -1.79 -5.92
N PRO A 283 21.76 -1.15 -4.79
CA PRO A 283 22.87 -0.21 -4.66
C PRO A 283 24.22 -0.91 -4.86
N GLU A 284 25.14 -0.26 -5.54
CA GLU A 284 26.46 -0.82 -5.84
C GLU A 284 27.28 -1.14 -4.58
N ASP A 285 27.17 -0.29 -3.58
CA ASP A 285 27.91 -0.38 -2.32
C ASP A 285 27.34 -1.37 -1.29
N LEU A 286 26.09 -1.80 -1.49
CA LEU A 286 25.38 -2.67 -0.54
C LEU A 286 24.97 -4.02 -1.12
N SER A 287 24.98 -4.18 -2.44
CA SER A 287 24.48 -5.37 -3.09
C SER A 287 25.62 -6.33 -3.47
N PRO A 288 25.45 -7.65 -3.32
CA PRO A 288 26.29 -8.62 -3.99
C PRO A 288 26.39 -8.33 -5.49
N LYS A 289 27.52 -8.64 -6.09
CA LYS A 289 27.78 -8.32 -7.52
C LYS A 289 26.74 -8.89 -8.48
N GLU A 290 26.20 -10.05 -8.18
CA GLU A 290 25.14 -10.68 -8.97
C GLU A 290 23.80 -9.96 -8.94
N TYR A 291 23.59 -9.06 -7.97
CA TYR A 291 22.40 -8.23 -7.81
C TYR A 291 22.62 -6.77 -8.17
N PHE A 292 23.76 -6.46 -8.76
CA PHE A 292 24.05 -5.15 -9.32
C PHE A 292 24.43 -5.29 -10.80
N TRP A 293 23.64 -4.65 -11.68
CA TRP A 293 23.84 -4.71 -13.14
C TRP A 293 23.69 -3.34 -13.81
N GLY A 294 24.44 -2.39 -13.35
CA GLY A 294 24.50 -1.06 -13.96
C GLY A 294 24.17 0.05 -12.98
N TYR A 295 22.91 0.42 -12.88
CA TYR A 295 22.48 1.52 -12.02
C TYR A 295 21.50 1.02 -10.97
N ASN A 296 21.57 1.58 -9.77
CA ASN A 296 20.58 1.32 -8.73
C ASN A 296 19.15 1.55 -9.27
N ARG A 297 18.25 0.60 -8.98
CA ARG A 297 16.85 0.54 -9.43
C ARG A 297 16.63 0.35 -10.94
N MET A 298 17.66 0.09 -11.71
CA MET A 298 17.51 -0.34 -13.09
C MET A 298 16.95 -1.76 -13.15
N LEU A 299 15.96 -1.99 -14.03
CA LEU A 299 15.46 -3.32 -14.33
C LEU A 299 16.48 -4.11 -15.16
N THR A 300 16.19 -5.35 -15.45
CA THR A 300 17.03 -6.19 -16.32
C THR A 300 16.99 -5.78 -17.81
N VAL A 301 16.27 -4.72 -18.12
CA VAL A 301 16.24 -4.04 -19.41
C VAL A 301 16.97 -2.71 -19.26
N ASP A 302 17.99 -2.50 -20.09
CA ASP A 302 18.86 -1.31 -20.05
C ASP A 302 18.03 0.00 -20.24
N GLY A 303 18.30 0.98 -19.41
CA GLY A 303 17.59 2.27 -19.40
C GLY A 303 16.17 2.23 -18.83
N LEU A 304 15.69 1.09 -18.34
CA LEU A 304 14.40 0.96 -17.68
C LEU A 304 14.58 0.89 -16.17
N PHE A 305 13.85 1.73 -15.45
CA PHE A 305 13.94 1.87 -13.99
C PHE A 305 12.58 1.67 -13.34
N GLY A 306 12.58 1.24 -12.07
CA GLY A 306 11.38 1.10 -11.24
C GLY A 306 11.42 2.00 -10.02
N ALA A 307 10.26 2.54 -9.64
CA ALA A 307 10.09 3.31 -8.42
C ALA A 307 8.66 3.16 -7.86
N GLY A 308 8.53 3.15 -6.53
CA GLY A 308 7.25 2.99 -5.84
C GLY A 308 6.80 1.54 -5.78
N ASP A 309 5.47 1.37 -5.78
CA ASP A 309 4.81 0.06 -5.71
C ASP A 309 4.96 -0.76 -6.99
#